data_ad9727017e2c4fcd72cb92e8a33126f9
#
_entry.id   ad9727017e2c4fcd72cb92e8a33126f9
#
_cell.length_a   1.000
_cell.length_b   1.000
_cell.length_c   1.000
_cell.angle_alpha   90.00
_cell.angle_beta   90.00
_cell.angle_gamma   90.00
#
_symmetry.space_group_name_H-M   'P 1'
#
loop_
_entity.id
_entity.type
_entity.pdbx_description
1 polymer ?
#
loop_
_entity_poly.entity_id
_entity_poly.type
_entity_poly.pdbx_seq_one_letter_code
_entity_poly.pdbx_strand_id
1 'polypeptide(L)'
;YDDPNMALAAKIAVYFEYLLLSIPMPMFTAYLLRTCGENWLKSPLFRTVVVLWIIYFILLAIAQFTTFLYYFTPDNQYIRASWYLLLVTPIFAVMFLNLASVIKRRDKLPRKYYIAFLIHLIPLQVALLVNNTIIETNTVFAVLGICVSTLAMFAIILYDQIESYVGQQREIAHQRASIMVLQMRPHFIYNAMMSIYYLCAQDPKKAQQVTLDFTTYLRKNFTAIA
;
A
#
# COMPACT_ATOMS: atom_id res chain seq x y z
N TYR A 1 7.94 -23.42 38.90
CA TYR A 1 6.98 -22.31 38.58
C TYR A 1 5.66 -22.94 38.16
N ASP A 2 4.97 -23.56 39.12
CA ASP A 2 3.72 -24.34 38.92
C ASP A 2 2.49 -23.47 39.22
N ASP A 3 2.44 -22.24 38.66
CA ASP A 3 1.26 -21.40 38.80
C ASP A 3 0.27 -21.71 37.66
N PRO A 4 -0.91 -22.33 37.95
CA PRO A 4 -1.89 -22.61 36.92
C PRO A 4 -2.37 -21.38 36.16
N ASN A 5 -2.27 -20.19 36.77
CA ASN A 5 -2.61 -18.93 36.11
C ASN A 5 -1.63 -18.57 34.99
N MET A 6 -0.35 -18.96 35.08
CA MET A 6 0.63 -18.74 34.02
C MET A 6 0.37 -19.59 32.79
N ALA A 7 -0.04 -20.85 32.95
CA ALA A 7 -0.42 -21.72 31.82
C ALA A 7 -1.64 -21.16 31.05
N LEU A 8 -2.64 -20.63 31.77
CA LEU A 8 -3.80 -19.99 31.17
C LEU A 8 -3.41 -18.70 30.43
N ALA A 9 -2.56 -17.87 31.05
CA ALA A 9 -2.09 -16.63 30.43
C ALA A 9 -1.27 -16.91 29.16
N ALA A 10 -0.39 -17.92 29.17
CA ALA A 10 0.35 -18.34 27.99
C ALA A 10 -0.57 -18.84 26.86
N LYS A 11 -1.58 -19.62 27.19
CA LYS A 11 -2.58 -20.11 26.23
C LYS A 11 -3.36 -18.97 25.58
N ILE A 12 -3.79 -17.99 26.36
CA ILE A 12 -4.47 -16.78 25.88
C ILE A 12 -3.52 -15.95 24.99
N ALA A 13 -2.28 -15.77 25.40
CA ALA A 13 -1.28 -15.02 24.62
C ALA A 13 -1.04 -15.64 23.24
N VAL A 14 -0.83 -16.94 23.16
CA VAL A 14 -0.65 -17.68 21.90
C VAL A 14 -1.90 -17.61 21.02
N TYR A 15 -3.09 -17.65 21.61
CA TYR A 15 -4.34 -17.46 20.87
C TYR A 15 -4.40 -16.10 20.18
N PHE A 16 -4.13 -15.03 20.92
CA PHE A 16 -4.13 -13.67 20.37
C PHE A 16 -3.00 -13.47 19.37
N GLU A 17 -1.80 -14.03 19.60
CA GLU A 17 -0.70 -14.02 18.64
C GLU A 17 -1.14 -14.61 17.29
N TYR A 18 -1.64 -15.82 17.27
CA TYR A 18 -2.09 -16.51 16.06
C TYR A 18 -3.26 -15.80 15.39
N LEU A 19 -4.19 -15.24 16.15
CA LEU A 19 -5.30 -14.46 15.64
C LEU A 19 -4.80 -13.20 14.94
N LEU A 20 -3.99 -12.39 15.61
CA LEU A 20 -3.47 -11.12 15.08
C LEU A 20 -2.60 -11.35 13.85
N LEU A 21 -1.74 -12.37 13.85
CA LEU A 21 -0.89 -12.72 12.70
C LEU A 21 -1.72 -13.18 11.48
N SER A 22 -2.94 -13.67 11.67
CA SER A 22 -3.79 -14.12 10.57
C SER A 22 -4.57 -13.00 9.88
N ILE A 23 -4.86 -11.91 10.58
CA ILE A 23 -5.67 -10.77 10.05
C ILE A 23 -5.09 -10.13 8.78
N PRO A 24 -3.78 -9.92 8.65
CA PRO A 24 -3.19 -9.35 7.44
C PRO A 24 -3.47 -10.15 6.16
N MET A 25 -3.75 -11.45 6.25
CA MET A 25 -3.94 -12.33 5.08
C MET A 25 -5.16 -11.95 4.22
N PRO A 26 -6.40 -11.88 4.75
CA PRO A 26 -7.53 -11.41 3.97
C PRO A 26 -7.41 -9.92 3.59
N MET A 27 -6.77 -9.10 4.42
CA MET A 27 -6.51 -7.69 4.10
C MET A 27 -5.57 -7.56 2.89
N PHE A 28 -4.52 -8.36 2.82
CA PHE A 28 -3.63 -8.41 1.67
C PHE A 28 -4.37 -8.79 0.39
N THR A 29 -5.24 -9.82 0.46
CA THR A 29 -6.05 -10.24 -0.69
C THR A 29 -6.96 -9.10 -1.19
N ALA A 30 -7.64 -8.40 -0.28
CA ALA A 30 -8.48 -7.26 -0.61
C ALA A 30 -7.66 -6.13 -1.26
N TYR A 31 -6.47 -5.85 -0.73
CA TYR A 31 -5.57 -4.84 -1.25
C TYR A 31 -5.04 -5.20 -2.64
N LEU A 32 -4.60 -6.45 -2.85
CA LEU A 32 -4.17 -6.98 -4.14
C LEU A 32 -5.25 -6.79 -5.23
N LEU A 33 -6.48 -7.20 -4.93
CA LEU A 33 -7.60 -7.09 -5.88
C LEU A 33 -7.93 -5.63 -6.20
N ARG A 34 -7.92 -4.75 -5.18
CA ARG A 34 -8.15 -3.32 -5.36
C ARG A 34 -7.07 -2.68 -6.24
N THR A 35 -5.81 -3.03 -6.03
CA THR A 35 -4.68 -2.55 -6.85
C THR A 35 -4.80 -3.01 -8.31
N CYS A 36 -5.39 -4.19 -8.54
CA CYS A 36 -5.70 -4.68 -9.90
C CYS A 36 -6.96 -4.04 -10.53
N GLY A 37 -7.63 -3.10 -9.83
CA GLY A 37 -8.89 -2.50 -10.30
C GLY A 37 -10.11 -3.43 -10.20
N GLU A 38 -10.00 -4.55 -9.47
CA GLU A 38 -11.08 -5.53 -9.29
C GLU A 38 -11.92 -5.21 -8.05
N ASN A 39 -13.24 -5.45 -8.13
CA ASN A 39 -14.10 -5.33 -6.94
C ASN A 39 -13.87 -6.53 -6.02
N TRP A 40 -13.12 -6.32 -4.94
CA TRP A 40 -12.73 -7.35 -3.99
C TRP A 40 -13.92 -8.05 -3.31
N LEU A 41 -15.02 -7.31 -3.01
CA LEU A 41 -16.23 -7.88 -2.39
C LEU A 41 -16.94 -8.91 -3.28
N LYS A 42 -16.88 -8.72 -4.61
CA LYS A 42 -17.51 -9.62 -5.58
C LYS A 42 -16.58 -10.73 -6.06
N SER A 43 -15.28 -10.64 -5.73
CA SER A 43 -14.27 -11.59 -6.20
C SER A 43 -14.46 -12.98 -5.56
N PRO A 44 -14.48 -14.06 -6.36
CA PRO A 44 -14.50 -15.42 -5.82
C PRO A 44 -13.25 -15.72 -5.00
N LEU A 45 -12.08 -15.19 -5.40
CA LEU A 45 -10.83 -15.34 -4.65
C LEU A 45 -10.98 -14.82 -3.21
N PHE A 46 -11.51 -13.61 -3.05
CA PHE A 46 -11.68 -13.02 -1.72
C PHE A 46 -12.62 -13.84 -0.86
N ARG A 47 -13.75 -14.31 -1.43
CA ARG A 47 -14.69 -15.20 -0.72
C ARG A 47 -14.02 -16.49 -0.26
N THR A 48 -13.24 -17.14 -1.13
CA THR A 48 -12.49 -18.35 -0.77
C THR A 48 -11.50 -18.08 0.35
N VAL A 49 -10.76 -16.98 0.29
CA VAL A 49 -9.80 -16.58 1.34
C VAL A 49 -10.51 -16.32 2.67
N VAL A 50 -11.65 -15.63 2.66
CA VAL A 50 -12.44 -15.38 3.88
C VAL A 50 -12.98 -16.69 4.48
N VAL A 51 -13.47 -17.61 3.63
CA VAL A 51 -13.94 -18.93 4.11
C VAL A 51 -12.80 -19.70 4.76
N LEU A 52 -11.62 -19.78 4.13
CA LEU A 52 -10.45 -20.44 4.71
C LEU A 52 -10.00 -19.76 6.01
N TRP A 53 -10.07 -18.45 6.08
CA TRP A 53 -9.74 -17.69 7.28
C TRP A 53 -10.74 -17.94 8.41
N ILE A 54 -12.03 -18.06 8.11
CA ILE A 54 -13.06 -18.45 9.09
C ILE A 54 -12.83 -19.88 9.60
N ILE A 55 -12.49 -20.81 8.70
CA ILE A 55 -12.14 -22.20 9.10
C ILE A 55 -10.94 -22.18 10.05
N TYR A 56 -9.90 -21.42 9.72
CA TYR A 56 -8.74 -21.25 10.61
C TYR A 56 -9.15 -20.70 11.98
N PHE A 57 -10.00 -19.67 12.02
CA PHE A 57 -10.49 -19.07 13.25
C PHE A 57 -11.28 -20.09 14.13
N ILE A 58 -12.11 -20.91 13.50
CA ILE A 58 -12.84 -21.97 14.19
C ILE A 58 -11.87 -23.01 14.76
N LEU A 59 -10.88 -23.46 13.99
CA LEU A 59 -9.85 -24.39 14.46
C LEU A 59 -9.04 -23.82 15.62
N LEU A 60 -8.69 -22.55 15.54
CA LEU A 60 -7.97 -21.84 16.60
C LEU A 60 -8.82 -21.73 17.88
N ALA A 61 -10.12 -21.48 17.75
CA ALA A 61 -11.05 -21.49 18.89
C ALA A 61 -11.18 -22.89 19.52
N ILE A 62 -11.30 -23.94 18.69
CA ILE A 62 -11.35 -25.34 19.17
C ILE A 62 -10.05 -25.69 19.91
N ALA A 63 -8.90 -25.22 19.45
CA ALA A 63 -7.60 -25.46 20.09
C ALA A 63 -7.54 -24.96 21.54
N GLN A 64 -8.39 -23.98 21.92
CA GLN A 64 -8.45 -23.50 23.31
C GLN A 64 -9.04 -24.54 24.28
N PHE A 65 -9.93 -25.38 23.78
CA PHE A 65 -10.68 -26.36 24.58
C PHE A 65 -10.16 -27.79 24.42
N THR A 66 -9.23 -28.03 23.48
CA THR A 66 -8.70 -29.34 23.16
C THR A 66 -7.17 -29.35 23.20
N THR A 67 -6.60 -30.54 23.29
CA THR A 67 -5.15 -30.76 23.24
C THR A 67 -4.69 -31.38 21.90
N PHE A 68 -5.58 -31.54 20.92
CA PHE A 68 -5.30 -32.19 19.64
C PHE A 68 -4.40 -31.38 18.71
N LEU A 69 -4.47 -30.05 18.81
CA LEU A 69 -3.74 -29.15 17.90
C LEU A 69 -2.43 -28.69 18.54
N TYR A 70 -2.48 -28.23 19.77
CA TYR A 70 -1.33 -27.92 20.61
C TYR A 70 -1.72 -27.94 22.09
N TYR A 71 -0.72 -28.07 22.96
CA TYR A 71 -0.93 -28.02 24.40
C TYR A 71 0.29 -27.47 25.12
N PHE A 72 0.11 -27.09 26.36
CA PHE A 72 1.18 -26.67 27.24
C PHE A 72 1.46 -27.79 28.25
N THR A 73 2.76 -28.08 28.47
CA THR A 73 3.20 -29.00 29.52
C THR A 73 3.06 -28.35 30.90
N PRO A 74 3.12 -29.14 32.01
CA PRO A 74 3.17 -28.58 33.36
C PRO A 74 4.31 -27.53 33.54
N ASP A 75 5.42 -27.68 32.83
CA ASP A 75 6.55 -26.73 32.82
C ASP A 75 6.31 -25.50 31.95
N ASN A 76 5.08 -25.23 31.53
CA ASN A 76 4.67 -24.11 30.65
C ASN A 76 5.33 -24.10 29.26
N GLN A 77 5.81 -25.26 28.77
CA GLN A 77 6.36 -25.36 27.42
C GLN A 77 5.23 -25.63 26.39
N TYR A 78 5.27 -24.88 25.29
CA TYR A 78 4.37 -25.06 24.15
C TYR A 78 4.78 -26.30 23.34
N ILE A 79 3.88 -27.24 23.14
CA ILE A 79 4.09 -28.46 22.33
C ILE A 79 3.03 -28.55 21.24
N ARG A 80 3.49 -28.81 20.02
CA ARG A 80 2.63 -29.10 18.85
C ARG A 80 2.16 -30.55 18.95
N ALA A 81 0.83 -30.73 18.87
CA ALA A 81 0.25 -32.07 18.88
C ALA A 81 0.23 -32.66 17.45
N SER A 82 -0.14 -33.94 17.34
CA SER A 82 -0.12 -34.70 16.08
C SER A 82 -0.99 -34.05 14.96
N TRP A 83 -2.05 -33.33 15.34
CA TRP A 83 -2.95 -32.67 14.39
C TRP A 83 -2.67 -31.18 14.18
N TYR A 84 -1.51 -30.70 14.62
CA TYR A 84 -1.11 -29.29 14.46
C TYR A 84 -1.12 -28.82 13.00
N LEU A 85 -0.77 -29.69 12.06
CA LEU A 85 -0.80 -29.37 10.63
C LEU A 85 -2.21 -29.01 10.14
N LEU A 86 -3.26 -29.54 10.75
CA LEU A 86 -4.64 -29.18 10.42
C LEU A 86 -4.92 -27.70 10.73
N LEU A 87 -4.35 -27.16 11.82
CA LEU A 87 -4.49 -25.77 12.20
C LEU A 87 -3.83 -24.85 11.16
N VAL A 88 -2.65 -25.17 10.69
CA VAL A 88 -1.87 -24.28 9.80
C VAL A 88 -2.23 -24.42 8.32
N THR A 89 -2.84 -25.54 7.92
CA THR A 89 -3.23 -25.81 6.52
C THR A 89 -4.06 -24.68 5.87
N PRO A 90 -5.12 -24.10 6.50
CA PRO A 90 -5.89 -23.02 5.88
C PRO A 90 -5.06 -21.77 5.63
N ILE A 91 -4.13 -21.42 6.51
CA ILE A 91 -3.24 -20.26 6.35
C ILE A 91 -2.27 -20.49 5.18
N PHE A 92 -1.65 -21.67 5.07
CA PHE A 92 -0.83 -22.02 3.93
C PHE A 92 -1.60 -21.97 2.61
N ALA A 93 -2.86 -22.46 2.60
CA ALA A 93 -3.72 -22.39 1.43
C ALA A 93 -4.00 -20.93 1.03
N VAL A 94 -4.30 -20.04 1.98
CA VAL A 94 -4.48 -18.60 1.71
C VAL A 94 -3.21 -17.96 1.15
N MET A 95 -2.05 -18.27 1.72
CA MET A 95 -0.77 -17.73 1.26
C MET A 95 -0.45 -18.20 -0.16
N PHE A 96 -0.67 -19.47 -0.45
CA PHE A 96 -0.48 -20.02 -1.80
C PHE A 96 -1.43 -19.38 -2.81
N LEU A 97 -2.71 -19.22 -2.46
CA LEU A 97 -3.71 -18.55 -3.29
C LEU A 97 -3.32 -17.08 -3.56
N ASN A 98 -2.80 -16.37 -2.57
CA ASN A 98 -2.33 -15.01 -2.73
C ASN A 98 -1.13 -14.95 -3.67
N LEU A 99 -0.13 -15.81 -3.51
CA LEU A 99 1.04 -15.86 -4.39
C LEU A 99 0.64 -16.19 -5.83
N ALA A 100 -0.16 -17.24 -6.03
CA ALA A 100 -0.68 -17.62 -7.34
C ALA A 100 -1.48 -16.48 -8.00
N SER A 101 -2.24 -15.74 -7.19
CA SER A 101 -3.03 -14.59 -7.65
C SER A 101 -2.17 -13.40 -8.06
N VAL A 102 -1.08 -13.12 -7.35
CA VAL A 102 -0.09 -12.08 -7.74
C VAL A 102 0.56 -12.45 -9.07
N ILE A 103 1.02 -13.70 -9.20
CA ILE A 103 1.66 -14.18 -10.46
C ILE A 103 0.67 -14.12 -11.63
N LYS A 104 -0.57 -14.58 -11.43
CA LYS A 104 -1.61 -14.56 -12.47
C LYS A 104 -1.98 -13.14 -12.93
N ARG A 105 -1.88 -12.16 -12.04
CA ARG A 105 -2.28 -10.76 -12.30
C ARG A 105 -1.10 -9.83 -12.58
N ARG A 106 0.09 -10.36 -12.86
CA ARG A 106 1.30 -9.57 -13.11
C ARG A 106 1.11 -8.45 -14.12
N ASP A 107 0.31 -8.71 -15.18
CA ASP A 107 0.09 -7.76 -16.27
C ASP A 107 -0.88 -6.62 -15.88
N LYS A 108 -1.66 -6.80 -14.80
CA LYS A 108 -2.56 -5.79 -14.25
C LYS A 108 -1.91 -4.96 -13.13
N LEU A 109 -0.77 -5.39 -12.63
CA LEU A 109 -0.07 -4.74 -11.52
C LEU A 109 1.04 -3.83 -12.04
N PRO A 110 1.16 -2.59 -11.53
CA PRO A 110 2.36 -1.80 -11.73
C PRO A 110 3.60 -2.59 -11.27
N ARG A 111 4.70 -2.51 -12.02
CA ARG A 111 5.91 -3.31 -11.76
C ARG A 111 6.42 -3.18 -10.32
N LYS A 112 6.34 -1.97 -9.75
CA LYS A 112 6.74 -1.68 -8.36
C LYS A 112 5.90 -2.50 -7.36
N TYR A 113 4.58 -2.53 -7.53
CA TYR A 113 3.66 -3.29 -6.68
C TYR A 113 3.83 -4.80 -6.82
N TYR A 114 4.04 -5.28 -8.04
CA TYR A 114 4.31 -6.69 -8.29
C TYR A 114 5.54 -7.16 -7.51
N ILE A 115 6.64 -6.40 -7.57
CA ILE A 115 7.89 -6.70 -6.85
C ILE A 115 7.65 -6.62 -5.33
N ALA A 116 6.95 -5.59 -4.84
CA ALA A 116 6.65 -5.43 -3.41
C ALA A 116 5.84 -6.61 -2.86
N PHE A 117 4.86 -7.09 -3.61
CA PHE A 117 4.04 -8.25 -3.21
C PHE A 117 4.85 -9.55 -3.18
N LEU A 118 5.76 -9.76 -4.13
CA LEU A 118 6.65 -10.92 -4.10
C LEU A 118 7.64 -10.87 -2.93
N ILE A 119 8.22 -9.70 -2.64
CA ILE A 119 9.11 -9.48 -1.48
C ILE A 119 8.37 -9.75 -0.17
N HIS A 120 7.06 -9.47 -0.10
CA HIS A 120 6.27 -9.79 1.08
C HIS A 120 5.93 -11.28 1.17
N LEU A 121 5.40 -11.88 0.11
CA LEU A 121 4.83 -13.23 0.16
C LEU A 121 5.88 -14.34 0.17
N ILE A 122 6.95 -14.23 -0.61
CA ILE A 122 7.92 -15.33 -0.76
C ILE A 122 8.71 -15.57 0.54
N PRO A 123 9.34 -14.56 1.17
CA PRO A 123 10.06 -14.77 2.42
C PRO A 123 9.14 -15.24 3.54
N LEU A 124 7.92 -14.74 3.57
CA LEU A 124 6.92 -15.14 4.57
C LEU A 124 6.56 -16.63 4.44
N GLN A 125 6.33 -17.13 3.23
CA GLN A 125 6.05 -18.54 2.99
C GLN A 125 7.24 -19.42 3.38
N VAL A 126 8.44 -19.02 2.99
CA VAL A 126 9.67 -19.75 3.34
C VAL A 126 9.86 -19.78 4.86
N ALA A 127 9.70 -18.64 5.53
CA ALA A 127 9.84 -18.56 6.99
C ALA A 127 8.85 -19.48 7.72
N LEU A 128 7.58 -19.50 7.29
CA LEU A 128 6.57 -20.37 7.87
C LEU A 128 6.83 -21.85 7.57
N LEU A 129 7.28 -22.20 6.36
CA LEU A 129 7.66 -23.58 6.04
C LEU A 129 8.83 -24.05 6.93
N VAL A 130 9.88 -23.26 7.02
CA VAL A 130 11.04 -23.58 7.86
C VAL A 130 10.64 -23.73 9.32
N ASN A 131 9.81 -22.81 9.84
CA ASN A 131 9.33 -22.88 11.21
C ASN A 131 8.48 -24.12 11.49
N ASN A 132 7.73 -24.63 10.52
CA ASN A 132 6.91 -25.82 10.69
C ASN A 132 7.66 -27.14 10.48
N THR A 133 8.77 -27.15 9.71
CA THR A 133 9.47 -28.39 9.33
C THR A 133 10.78 -28.61 10.09
N ILE A 134 11.51 -27.53 10.39
CA ILE A 134 12.89 -27.63 10.87
C ILE A 134 13.02 -27.17 12.33
N ILE A 135 12.26 -26.15 12.72
CA ILE A 135 12.43 -25.48 14.02
C ILE A 135 11.16 -25.69 14.85
N GLU A 136 11.13 -26.71 15.70
CA GLU A 136 9.95 -27.05 16.48
C GLU A 136 9.53 -26.00 17.54
N THR A 137 10.41 -25.08 17.91
CA THR A 137 10.21 -24.26 19.12
C THR A 137 10.39 -22.75 18.95
N ASN A 138 10.83 -22.22 17.81
CA ASN A 138 11.24 -20.80 17.76
C ASN A 138 10.40 -20.00 16.78
N THR A 139 9.25 -19.47 17.24
CA THR A 139 8.38 -18.56 16.45
C THR A 139 9.04 -17.21 16.16
N VAL A 140 10.10 -16.83 16.88
CA VAL A 140 10.77 -15.53 16.78
C VAL A 140 11.25 -15.25 15.33
N PHE A 141 11.86 -16.23 14.66
CA PHE A 141 12.35 -16.05 13.29
C PHE A 141 11.19 -15.85 12.29
N ALA A 142 10.06 -16.56 12.49
CA ALA A 142 8.87 -16.38 11.65
C ALA A 142 8.28 -14.98 11.86
N VAL A 143 8.15 -14.53 13.11
CA VAL A 143 7.63 -13.19 13.44
C VAL A 143 8.54 -12.09 12.88
N LEU A 144 9.86 -12.20 13.03
CA LEU A 144 10.82 -11.26 12.45
C LEU A 144 10.71 -11.22 10.92
N GLY A 145 10.61 -12.39 10.27
CA GLY A 145 10.41 -12.49 8.82
C GLY A 145 9.14 -11.79 8.36
N ILE A 146 8.03 -11.97 9.07
CA ILE A 146 6.76 -11.28 8.83
C ILE A 146 6.92 -9.77 8.98
N CYS A 147 7.51 -9.30 10.07
CA CYS A 147 7.70 -7.87 10.33
C CYS A 147 8.57 -7.23 9.24
N VAL A 148 9.71 -7.82 8.91
CA VAL A 148 10.64 -7.27 7.91
C VAL A 148 10.00 -7.24 6.52
N SER A 149 9.35 -8.34 6.09
CA SER A 149 8.69 -8.41 4.79
C SER A 149 7.52 -7.44 4.66
N THR A 150 6.74 -7.28 5.73
CA THR A 150 5.60 -6.34 5.76
C THR A 150 6.10 -4.89 5.73
N LEU A 151 7.14 -4.56 6.50
CA LEU A 151 7.74 -3.22 6.48
C LEU A 151 8.35 -2.90 5.12
N ALA A 152 9.03 -3.85 4.49
CA ALA A 152 9.62 -3.66 3.15
C ALA A 152 8.53 -3.40 2.10
N MET A 153 7.47 -4.21 2.09
CA MET A 153 6.31 -3.99 1.20
C MET A 153 5.69 -2.61 1.44
N PHE A 154 5.44 -2.26 2.70
CA PHE A 154 4.83 -0.99 3.07
C PHE A 154 5.70 0.20 2.65
N ALA A 155 7.01 0.12 2.86
CA ALA A 155 7.95 1.16 2.45
C ALA A 155 7.93 1.40 0.93
N ILE A 156 7.91 0.33 0.12
CA ILE A 156 7.83 0.45 -1.35
C ILE A 156 6.53 1.12 -1.78
N ILE A 157 5.41 0.70 -1.19
CA ILE A 157 4.08 1.25 -1.51
C ILE A 157 3.98 2.73 -1.10
N LEU A 158 4.44 3.06 0.11
CA LEU A 158 4.45 4.45 0.59
C LEU A 158 5.32 5.34 -0.31
N TYR A 159 6.50 4.87 -0.68
CA TYR A 159 7.38 5.63 -1.56
C TYR A 159 6.70 5.96 -2.89
N ASP A 160 6.04 4.97 -3.52
CA ASP A 160 5.30 5.17 -4.77
C ASP A 160 4.12 6.15 -4.61
N GLN A 161 3.38 6.06 -3.50
CA GLN A 161 2.29 7.00 -3.19
C GLN A 161 2.79 8.43 -2.97
N ILE A 162 3.90 8.59 -2.25
CA ILE A 162 4.52 9.91 -2.02
C ILE A 162 5.01 10.50 -3.34
N GLU A 163 5.69 9.72 -4.18
CA GLU A 163 6.16 10.16 -5.50
C GLU A 163 4.99 10.65 -6.37
N SER A 164 3.91 9.87 -6.42
CA SER A 164 2.68 10.25 -7.14
C SER A 164 2.04 11.51 -6.59
N TYR A 165 1.92 11.63 -5.26
CA TYR A 165 1.35 12.81 -4.60
C TYR A 165 2.18 14.06 -4.88
N VAL A 166 3.50 13.98 -4.76
CA VAL A 166 4.40 15.11 -5.06
C VAL A 166 4.30 15.53 -6.54
N GLY A 167 4.19 14.55 -7.45
CA GLY A 167 3.96 14.82 -8.88
C GLY A 167 2.67 15.61 -9.13
N GLN A 168 1.57 15.18 -8.51
CA GLN A 168 0.28 15.90 -8.60
C GLN A 168 0.35 17.31 -8.02
N GLN A 169 1.02 17.50 -6.88
CA GLN A 169 1.18 18.82 -6.28
C GLN A 169 1.99 19.79 -7.17
N ARG A 170 3.04 19.28 -7.82
CA ARG A 170 3.83 20.06 -8.78
C ARG A 170 2.97 20.49 -9.98
N GLU A 171 2.19 19.59 -10.53
CA GLU A 171 1.28 19.88 -11.64
C GLU A 171 0.24 20.96 -11.27
N ILE A 172 -0.40 20.81 -10.09
CA ILE A 172 -1.35 21.81 -9.57
C ILE A 172 -0.66 23.17 -9.38
N ALA A 173 0.55 23.18 -8.83
CA ALA A 173 1.32 24.42 -8.66
C ALA A 173 1.65 25.08 -10.01
N HIS A 174 2.04 24.30 -11.01
CA HIS A 174 2.30 24.78 -12.36
C HIS A 174 1.02 25.37 -13.00
N GLN A 175 -0.10 24.69 -12.90
CA GLN A 175 -1.39 25.18 -13.40
C GLN A 175 -1.81 26.48 -12.72
N ARG A 176 -1.66 26.59 -11.38
CA ARG A 176 -1.96 27.84 -10.63
C ARG A 176 -1.06 28.98 -11.06
N ALA A 177 0.24 28.74 -11.25
CA ALA A 177 1.17 29.75 -11.74
C ALA A 177 0.77 30.22 -13.14
N SER A 178 0.40 29.32 -14.03
CA SER A 178 -0.09 29.64 -15.38
C SER A 178 -1.36 30.49 -15.37
N ILE A 179 -2.34 30.13 -14.50
CA ILE A 179 -3.57 30.90 -14.32
C ILE A 179 -3.27 32.29 -13.77
N MET A 180 -2.37 32.43 -12.78
CA MET A 180 -1.99 33.71 -12.19
C MET A 180 -1.36 34.64 -13.24
N VAL A 181 -0.48 34.10 -14.08
CA VAL A 181 0.10 34.85 -15.21
C VAL A 181 -0.97 35.30 -16.21
N LEU A 182 -1.94 34.44 -16.50
CA LEU A 182 -3.07 34.80 -17.39
C LEU A 182 -3.98 35.87 -16.80
N GLN A 183 -4.21 35.86 -15.48
CA GLN A 183 -5.03 36.86 -14.78
C GLN A 183 -4.34 38.23 -14.68
N MET A 184 -3.04 38.28 -14.55
CA MET A 184 -2.31 39.56 -14.50
C MET A 184 -2.24 40.26 -15.88
N ARG A 185 -2.33 39.52 -16.96
CA ARG A 185 -2.21 40.03 -18.33
C ARG A 185 -3.32 40.99 -18.77
N PRO A 186 -4.62 40.74 -18.51
CA PRO A 186 -5.68 41.65 -18.95
C PRO A 186 -5.52 43.07 -18.41
N HIS A 187 -5.18 43.22 -17.14
CA HIS A 187 -4.95 44.52 -16.53
C HIS A 187 -3.74 45.24 -17.10
N PHE A 188 -2.63 44.50 -17.32
CA PHE A 188 -1.42 45.07 -17.97
C PHE A 188 -1.71 45.46 -19.41
N ILE A 189 -2.38 44.63 -20.19
CA ILE A 189 -2.78 44.91 -21.58
C ILE A 189 -3.66 46.16 -21.63
N TYR A 190 -4.66 46.23 -20.74
CA TYR A 190 -5.57 47.39 -20.67
C TYR A 190 -4.76 48.69 -20.38
N ASN A 191 -3.91 48.66 -19.37
CA ASN A 191 -3.09 49.85 -19.03
C ASN A 191 -2.12 50.26 -20.14
N ALA A 192 -1.47 49.28 -20.80
CA ALA A 192 -0.61 49.57 -21.94
C ALA A 192 -1.36 50.19 -23.13
N MET A 193 -2.54 49.62 -23.44
CA MET A 193 -3.40 50.17 -24.52
C MET A 193 -3.92 51.57 -24.21
N MET A 194 -4.29 51.84 -22.96
CA MET A 194 -4.69 53.18 -22.52
C MET A 194 -3.52 54.18 -22.63
N SER A 195 -2.31 53.76 -22.26
CA SER A 195 -1.10 54.60 -22.41
C SER A 195 -0.81 54.95 -23.87
N ILE A 196 -0.92 53.94 -24.76
CA ILE A 196 -0.77 54.14 -26.21
C ILE A 196 -1.87 55.12 -26.74
N TYR A 197 -3.11 54.96 -26.30
CA TYR A 197 -4.21 55.83 -26.70
C TYR A 197 -3.97 57.31 -26.36
N TYR A 198 -3.52 57.60 -25.15
CA TYR A 198 -3.17 58.98 -24.76
C TYR A 198 -1.97 59.50 -25.52
N LEU A 199 -0.97 58.69 -25.83
CA LEU A 199 0.20 59.08 -26.61
C LEU A 199 -0.16 59.40 -28.05
N CYS A 200 -1.18 58.78 -28.66
CA CYS A 200 -1.59 59.04 -30.01
C CYS A 200 -1.98 60.54 -30.26
N ALA A 201 -2.55 61.20 -29.22
CA ALA A 201 -2.91 62.60 -29.28
C ALA A 201 -1.77 63.57 -28.96
N GLN A 202 -0.78 63.14 -28.16
CA GLN A 202 0.32 64.00 -27.67
C GLN A 202 1.60 63.86 -28.46
N ASP A 203 2.03 62.61 -28.80
CA ASP A 203 3.21 62.32 -29.54
C ASP A 203 3.02 61.03 -30.39
N PRO A 204 2.56 61.18 -31.63
CA PRO A 204 2.29 60.07 -32.54
C PRO A 204 3.53 59.18 -32.81
N LYS A 205 4.73 59.73 -32.85
CA LYS A 205 5.95 58.98 -33.07
C LYS A 205 6.28 58.07 -31.90
N LYS A 206 6.12 58.60 -30.69
CA LYS A 206 6.28 57.81 -29.48
C LYS A 206 5.22 56.75 -29.31
N ALA A 207 3.97 57.01 -29.71
CA ALA A 207 2.89 56.03 -29.72
C ALA A 207 3.24 54.84 -30.64
N GLN A 208 3.76 55.09 -31.83
CA GLN A 208 4.24 54.03 -32.76
C GLN A 208 5.33 53.15 -32.11
N GLN A 209 6.32 53.77 -31.49
CA GLN A 209 7.43 53.06 -30.86
C GLN A 209 6.90 52.15 -29.70
N VAL A 210 6.09 52.72 -28.82
CA VAL A 210 5.50 51.95 -27.68
C VAL A 210 4.62 50.80 -28.18
N THR A 211 3.88 50.99 -29.27
CA THR A 211 3.08 49.93 -29.89
C THR A 211 3.96 48.79 -30.39
N LEU A 212 5.10 49.11 -31.04
CA LEU A 212 6.05 48.12 -31.52
C LEU A 212 6.70 47.33 -30.38
N ASP A 213 7.09 48.03 -29.32
CA ASP A 213 7.69 47.43 -28.13
C ASP A 213 6.67 46.52 -27.42
N PHE A 214 5.43 46.97 -27.29
CA PHE A 214 4.36 46.21 -26.67
C PHE A 214 4.01 44.96 -27.48
N THR A 215 3.91 45.04 -28.79
CA THR A 215 3.65 43.85 -29.64
C THR A 215 4.80 42.86 -29.59
N THR A 216 6.05 43.34 -29.53
CA THR A 216 7.23 42.49 -29.37
C THR A 216 7.26 41.81 -28.00
N TYR A 217 6.91 42.53 -26.95
CA TYR A 217 6.75 41.97 -25.60
C TYR A 217 5.68 40.87 -25.57
N LEU A 218 4.49 41.13 -26.13
CA LEU A 218 3.42 40.15 -26.20
C LEU A 218 3.86 38.87 -26.93
N ARG A 219 4.48 39.02 -28.10
CA ARG A 219 4.97 37.89 -28.90
C ARG A 219 5.96 37.03 -28.11
N LYS A 220 6.98 37.63 -27.47
CA LYS A 220 7.97 36.91 -26.67
C LYS A 220 7.33 36.16 -25.50
N ASN A 221 6.34 36.77 -24.83
CA ASN A 221 5.70 36.15 -23.67
C ASN A 221 4.65 35.09 -24.06
N PHE A 222 4.01 35.21 -25.21
CA PHE A 222 3.08 34.17 -25.68
C PHE A 222 3.78 32.93 -26.25
N THR A 223 4.95 33.09 -26.92
CA THR A 223 5.76 31.97 -27.42
C THR A 223 6.49 31.21 -26.32
N ALA A 224 6.76 31.82 -25.17
CA ALA A 224 7.39 31.14 -24.02
C ALA A 224 6.44 30.21 -23.25
N ILE A 225 5.15 30.13 -23.63
CA ILE A 225 4.09 29.35 -22.92
C ILE A 225 3.51 28.26 -23.83
N ALA A 226 3.79 28.31 -25.13
CA ALA A 226 3.48 27.23 -26.08
C ALA A 226 4.60 26.17 -26.08
#